data_14891c32e8c594122cfe8e58b4a27d3d
#
_entry.id   14891c32e8c594122cfe8e58b4a27d3d
#
_cell.length_a   1.000
_cell.length_b   1.000
_cell.length_c   1.000
_cell.angle_alpha   90.00
_cell.angle_beta   90.00
_cell.angle_gamma   90.00
#
_symmetry.space_group_name_H-M   'P 1'
#
loop_
_entity.id
_entity.type
_entity.pdbx_description
1 polymer ?
#
loop_
_entity_poly.entity_id
_entity_poly.type
_entity_poly.pdbx_seq_one_letter_code
_entity_poly.pdbx_strand_id
1 'polypeptide(L)'
;MKKLMWLFVLAFPMAAQADYLDVIGFKMNPGCTMGKYQQIVQDFRDQWANARGYKVEILVPGQSSEVGMYYWVGRISNAEAFGKGLDAWMSAQSDPNSGPAMLMARFRECVTNQSRAGYITR
;
A
#
# COMPACT_ATOMS: atom_id res chain seq x y z
N MET A 1 16.30 50.67 -30.68
CA MET A 1 15.12 50.43 -29.86
C MET A 1 15.15 48.96 -29.41
N LYS A 2 15.49 48.72 -28.15
CA LYS A 2 15.48 47.36 -27.59
C LYS A 2 14.09 47.02 -27.09
N LYS A 3 13.38 46.10 -27.75
CA LYS A 3 12.11 45.59 -27.26
C LYS A 3 12.42 44.58 -26.15
N LEU A 4 12.16 45.00 -24.91
CA LEU A 4 12.18 44.08 -23.76
C LEU A 4 10.95 43.18 -23.84
N MET A 5 11.15 41.92 -24.21
CA MET A 5 10.11 40.91 -24.23
C MET A 5 10.04 40.34 -22.80
N TRP A 6 9.02 40.74 -22.05
CA TRP A 6 8.73 40.19 -20.74
C TRP A 6 8.17 38.77 -20.93
N LEU A 7 8.97 37.77 -20.62
CA LEU A 7 8.48 36.40 -20.48
C LEU A 7 7.69 36.31 -19.18
N PHE A 8 6.38 36.31 -19.27
CA PHE A 8 5.52 35.91 -18.18
C PHE A 8 5.67 34.39 -18.00
N VAL A 9 6.47 33.96 -17.04
CA VAL A 9 6.45 32.56 -16.57
C VAL A 9 5.18 32.40 -15.74
N LEU A 10 4.14 31.85 -16.34
CA LEU A 10 2.96 31.40 -15.61
C LEU A 10 3.36 30.17 -14.78
N ALA A 11 3.71 30.42 -13.53
CA ALA A 11 3.83 29.35 -12.54
C ALA A 11 2.42 28.83 -12.25
N PHE A 12 2.04 27.72 -12.91
CA PHE A 12 0.85 26.99 -12.51
C PHE A 12 1.13 26.34 -11.15
N PRO A 13 0.31 26.61 -10.10
CA PRO A 13 0.43 25.86 -8.88
C PRO A 13 0.16 24.38 -9.20
N MET A 14 1.16 23.52 -9.02
CA MET A 14 0.95 22.08 -9.06
C MET A 14 0.03 21.74 -7.87
N ALA A 15 -1.25 21.47 -8.16
CA ALA A 15 -2.16 20.93 -7.16
C ALA A 15 -1.57 19.62 -6.67
N ALA A 16 -1.29 19.50 -5.37
CA ALA A 16 -0.89 18.26 -4.76
C ALA A 16 -2.02 17.24 -5.01
N GLN A 17 -1.72 16.15 -5.74
CA GLN A 17 -2.69 15.09 -5.94
C GLN A 17 -2.94 14.39 -4.61
N ALA A 18 -4.23 14.18 -4.27
CA ALA A 18 -4.61 13.42 -3.10
C ALA A 18 -4.19 11.95 -3.27
N ASP A 19 -3.45 11.44 -2.30
CA ASP A 19 -3.13 10.01 -2.24
C ASP A 19 -4.33 9.19 -1.80
N TYR A 20 -4.37 7.95 -2.24
CA TYR A 20 -5.26 6.92 -1.72
C TYR A 20 -4.51 6.06 -0.69
N LEU A 21 -5.12 5.86 0.47
CA LEU A 21 -4.61 4.99 1.53
C LEU A 21 -5.49 3.75 1.66
N ASP A 22 -4.86 2.58 1.61
CA ASP A 22 -5.47 1.28 1.90
C ASP A 22 -5.02 0.85 3.31
N VAL A 23 -5.93 0.87 4.26
CA VAL A 23 -5.63 0.59 5.67
C VAL A 23 -6.26 -0.73 6.08
N ILE A 24 -5.42 -1.69 6.46
CA ILE A 24 -5.87 -3.02 6.91
C ILE A 24 -5.44 -3.22 8.35
N GLY A 25 -6.42 -3.37 9.24
CA GLY A 25 -6.16 -3.80 10.62
C GLY A 25 -6.05 -5.33 10.68
N PHE A 26 -5.01 -5.84 11.32
CA PHE A 26 -4.77 -7.28 11.40
C PHE A 26 -4.21 -7.72 12.75
N LYS A 27 -4.35 -9.01 13.01
CA LYS A 27 -3.74 -9.70 14.16
C LYS A 27 -2.80 -10.79 13.68
N MET A 28 -1.74 -11.04 14.45
CA MET A 28 -0.87 -12.18 14.23
C MET A 28 -1.58 -13.49 14.57
N ASN A 29 -1.43 -14.48 13.69
CA ASN A 29 -1.84 -15.85 14.00
C ASN A 29 -0.85 -16.51 14.96
N PRO A 30 -1.27 -17.50 15.74
CA PRO A 30 -0.37 -18.31 16.55
C PRO A 30 0.79 -18.86 15.71
N GLY A 31 2.02 -18.71 16.21
CA GLY A 31 3.22 -19.17 15.54
C GLY A 31 3.82 -18.22 14.50
N CYS A 32 3.17 -17.10 14.17
CA CYS A 32 3.77 -16.05 13.38
C CYS A 32 4.36 -14.94 14.26
N THR A 33 5.51 -14.42 13.87
CA THR A 33 6.19 -13.31 14.51
C THR A 33 6.21 -12.08 13.61
N MET A 34 6.40 -10.88 14.20
CA MET A 34 6.56 -9.65 13.42
C MET A 34 7.75 -9.75 12.46
N GLY A 35 8.85 -10.36 12.86
CA GLY A 35 10.00 -10.56 11.98
C GLY A 35 9.67 -11.41 10.75
N LYS A 36 8.94 -12.50 10.93
CA LYS A 36 8.46 -13.35 9.83
C LYS A 36 7.48 -12.60 8.93
N TYR A 37 6.57 -11.84 9.51
CA TYR A 37 5.61 -11.01 8.76
C TYR A 37 6.30 -9.93 7.94
N GLN A 38 7.25 -9.21 8.51
CA GLN A 38 8.00 -8.18 7.78
C GLN A 38 8.79 -8.74 6.60
N GLN A 39 9.25 -9.98 6.68
CA GLN A 39 9.90 -10.67 5.56
C GLN A 39 8.91 -10.88 4.40
N ILE A 40 7.68 -11.30 4.69
CA ILE A 40 6.62 -11.45 3.68
C ILE A 40 6.28 -10.09 3.06
N VAL A 41 6.18 -9.05 3.88
CA VAL A 41 5.94 -7.67 3.41
C VAL A 41 7.05 -7.20 2.50
N GLN A 42 8.31 -7.49 2.82
CA GLN A 42 9.45 -7.11 1.97
C GLN A 42 9.41 -7.82 0.62
N ASP A 43 9.11 -9.11 0.61
CA ASP A 43 8.94 -9.87 -0.62
C ASP A 43 7.78 -9.32 -1.47
N PHE A 44 6.69 -8.93 -0.85
CA PHE A 44 5.58 -8.25 -1.52
C PHE A 44 6.00 -6.91 -2.13
N ARG A 45 6.78 -6.11 -1.41
CA ARG A 45 7.32 -4.84 -1.94
C ARG A 45 8.16 -5.09 -3.19
N ASP A 46 9.08 -6.03 -3.12
CA ASP A 46 10.04 -6.31 -4.18
C ASP A 46 9.39 -6.97 -5.40
N GLN A 47 8.48 -7.89 -5.18
CA GLN A 47 7.87 -8.68 -6.26
C GLN A 47 6.65 -8.02 -6.90
N TRP A 48 5.96 -7.12 -6.17
CA TRP A 48 4.68 -6.57 -6.61
C TRP A 48 4.54 -5.06 -6.44
N ALA A 49 4.67 -4.55 -5.23
CA ALA A 49 4.24 -3.20 -4.86
C ALA A 49 5.08 -2.11 -5.50
N ASN A 50 6.42 -2.26 -5.51
CA ASN A 50 7.34 -1.23 -6.00
C ASN A 50 7.10 -0.90 -7.48
N ALA A 51 6.86 -1.90 -8.31
CA ALA A 51 6.59 -1.72 -9.73
C ALA A 51 5.28 -0.95 -10.02
N ARG A 52 4.38 -0.88 -9.04
CA ARG A 52 3.06 -0.22 -9.14
C ARG A 52 2.98 1.09 -8.37
N GLY A 53 4.06 1.55 -7.76
CA GLY A 53 4.06 2.75 -6.94
C GLY A 53 3.22 2.62 -5.66
N TYR A 54 2.95 1.39 -5.22
CA TYR A 54 2.24 1.09 -3.98
C TYR A 54 3.24 0.97 -2.83
N LYS A 55 3.19 1.92 -1.91
CA LYS A 55 4.10 1.99 -0.76
C LYS A 55 3.42 1.45 0.48
N VAL A 56 4.06 0.53 1.17
CA VAL A 56 3.53 -0.13 2.36
C VAL A 56 4.33 0.24 3.60
N GLU A 57 3.61 0.64 4.63
CA GLU A 57 4.13 0.81 5.99
C GLU A 57 3.35 -0.09 6.95
N ILE A 58 4.04 -0.65 7.93
CA ILE A 58 3.42 -1.43 9.00
C ILE A 58 3.45 -0.60 10.27
N LEU A 59 2.27 -0.34 10.84
CA LEU A 59 2.15 0.35 12.09
C LEU A 59 2.12 -0.67 13.24
N VAL A 60 3.13 -0.57 14.08
CA VAL A 60 3.24 -1.36 15.31
C VAL A 60 2.81 -0.47 16.46
N PRO A 61 1.83 -0.87 17.30
CA PRO A 61 1.34 0.00 18.36
C PRO A 61 2.41 0.28 19.40
N GLY A 62 2.73 1.56 19.61
CA GLY A 62 3.49 2.03 20.76
C GLY A 62 2.58 2.20 21.97
N GLN A 63 1.40 2.79 21.72
CA GLN A 63 0.32 2.96 22.70
C GLN A 63 -1.01 2.73 21.98
N SER A 64 -1.83 1.80 22.47
CA SER A 64 -3.12 1.51 21.86
C SER A 64 -4.07 0.85 22.86
N SER A 65 -5.36 1.21 22.79
CA SER A 65 -6.44 0.49 23.47
C SER A 65 -6.85 -0.79 22.72
N GLU A 66 -6.43 -0.94 21.48
CA GLU A 66 -6.71 -2.11 20.65
C GLU A 66 -5.60 -3.16 20.82
N VAL A 67 -5.81 -4.08 21.74
CA VAL A 67 -4.81 -5.10 22.09
C VAL A 67 -4.53 -6.03 20.90
N GLY A 68 -3.25 -6.17 20.55
CA GLY A 68 -2.79 -7.08 19.51
C GLY A 68 -3.11 -6.64 18.09
N MET A 69 -3.59 -5.42 17.87
CA MET A 69 -3.85 -4.87 16.55
C MET A 69 -2.62 -4.21 15.94
N TYR A 70 -2.37 -4.55 14.70
CA TYR A 70 -1.39 -3.93 13.82
C TYR A 70 -2.09 -3.36 12.60
N TYR A 71 -1.46 -2.44 11.91
CA TYR A 71 -2.04 -1.85 10.71
C TYR A 71 -1.07 -1.88 9.54
N TRP A 72 -1.58 -2.33 8.43
CA TRP A 72 -0.99 -2.15 7.12
C TRP A 72 -1.51 -0.84 6.55
N VAL A 73 -0.63 0.03 6.13
CA VAL A 73 -0.98 1.26 5.40
C VAL A 73 -0.32 1.22 4.04
N GLY A 74 -1.13 0.98 3.02
CA GLY A 74 -0.71 1.08 1.63
C GLY A 74 -1.02 2.46 1.08
N ARG A 75 -0.06 3.11 0.43
CA ARG A 75 -0.22 4.42 -0.17
C ARG A 75 0.04 4.35 -1.67
N ILE A 76 -0.87 4.89 -2.45
CA ILE A 76 -0.76 4.99 -3.90
C ILE A 76 -1.32 6.34 -4.39
N SER A 77 -0.97 6.75 -5.61
CA SER A 77 -1.25 8.10 -6.12
C SER A 77 -2.73 8.49 -6.19
N ASN A 78 -3.63 7.53 -6.42
CA ASN A 78 -5.08 7.77 -6.49
C ASN A 78 -5.88 6.46 -6.41
N ALA A 79 -7.20 6.58 -6.27
CA ALA A 79 -8.11 5.44 -6.17
C ALA A 79 -8.16 4.59 -7.45
N GLU A 80 -8.00 5.19 -8.63
CA GLU A 80 -7.98 4.46 -9.91
C GLU A 80 -6.77 3.54 -9.99
N ALA A 81 -5.58 4.04 -9.65
CA ALA A 81 -4.35 3.24 -9.61
C ALA A 81 -4.46 2.11 -8.60
N PHE A 82 -5.06 2.36 -7.43
CA PHE A 82 -5.34 1.33 -6.43
C PHE A 82 -6.26 0.24 -6.99
N GLY A 83 -7.36 0.62 -7.61
CA GLY A 83 -8.32 -0.33 -8.20
C GLY A 83 -7.70 -1.21 -9.28
N LYS A 84 -6.89 -0.63 -10.17
CA LYS A 84 -6.15 -1.39 -11.20
C LYS A 84 -5.16 -2.38 -10.59
N GLY A 85 -4.43 -1.96 -9.56
CA GLY A 85 -3.49 -2.83 -8.85
C GLY A 85 -4.21 -3.98 -8.12
N LEU A 86 -5.34 -3.69 -7.48
CA LEU A 86 -6.14 -4.70 -6.80
C LEU A 86 -6.72 -5.72 -7.79
N ASP A 87 -7.27 -5.26 -8.91
CA ASP A 87 -7.79 -6.15 -9.96
C ASP A 87 -6.70 -7.07 -10.51
N ALA A 88 -5.51 -6.53 -10.78
CA ALA A 88 -4.37 -7.31 -11.23
C ALA A 88 -3.91 -8.34 -10.18
N TRP A 89 -3.91 -7.96 -8.90
CA TRP A 89 -3.59 -8.85 -7.79
C TRP A 89 -4.57 -10.00 -7.67
N MET A 90 -5.86 -9.71 -7.72
CA MET A 90 -6.91 -10.72 -7.63
C MET A 90 -6.91 -11.65 -8.85
N SER A 91 -6.71 -11.11 -10.04
CA SER A 91 -6.61 -11.89 -11.27
C SER A 91 -5.42 -12.86 -11.26
N ALA A 92 -4.26 -12.40 -10.78
CA ALA A 92 -3.07 -13.26 -10.68
C ALA A 92 -3.25 -14.42 -9.70
N GLN A 93 -4.12 -14.29 -8.70
CA GLN A 93 -4.39 -15.35 -7.72
C GLN A 93 -5.17 -16.52 -8.29
N SER A 94 -5.76 -16.42 -9.46
CA SER A 94 -6.39 -17.54 -10.15
C SER A 94 -5.39 -18.61 -10.59
N ASP A 95 -4.12 -18.26 -10.72
CA ASP A 95 -3.01 -19.21 -10.92
C ASP A 95 -2.31 -19.45 -9.57
N PRO A 96 -2.44 -20.64 -8.96
CA PRO A 96 -1.84 -20.94 -7.67
C PRO A 96 -0.31 -20.92 -7.66
N ASN A 97 0.33 -20.97 -8.82
CA ASN A 97 1.79 -20.87 -8.97
C ASN A 97 2.27 -19.46 -9.22
N SER A 98 1.38 -18.47 -9.31
CA SER A 98 1.77 -17.07 -9.46
C SER A 98 2.43 -16.51 -8.19
N GLY A 99 3.28 -15.51 -8.35
CA GLY A 99 3.87 -14.78 -7.22
C GLY A 99 2.84 -14.23 -6.25
N PRO A 100 1.78 -13.52 -6.72
CA PRO A 100 0.69 -13.06 -5.86
C PRO A 100 -0.04 -14.16 -5.09
N ALA A 101 -0.33 -15.29 -5.72
CA ALA A 101 -0.99 -16.43 -5.04
C ALA A 101 -0.11 -17.00 -3.93
N MET A 102 1.18 -17.17 -4.19
CA MET A 102 2.14 -17.68 -3.21
C MET A 102 2.34 -16.69 -2.04
N LEU A 103 2.43 -15.41 -2.32
CA LEU A 103 2.51 -14.38 -1.28
C LEU A 103 1.24 -14.33 -0.44
N MET A 104 0.07 -14.39 -1.07
CA MET A 104 -1.20 -14.38 -0.34
C MET A 104 -1.33 -15.59 0.59
N ALA A 105 -0.89 -16.77 0.18
CA ALA A 105 -0.87 -17.96 1.03
C ALA A 105 0.00 -17.73 2.28
N ARG A 106 1.17 -17.11 2.13
CA ARG A 106 2.05 -16.76 3.23
C ARG A 106 1.42 -15.72 4.17
N PHE A 107 0.76 -14.70 3.63
CA PHE A 107 0.04 -13.72 4.44
C PHE A 107 -1.08 -14.36 5.26
N ARG A 108 -1.90 -15.20 4.64
CA ARG A 108 -3.01 -15.89 5.32
C ARG A 108 -2.56 -16.82 6.44
N GLU A 109 -1.42 -17.45 6.28
CA GLU A 109 -0.83 -18.30 7.30
C GLU A 109 -0.35 -17.49 8.51
N CYS A 110 0.15 -16.28 8.27
CA CYS A 110 0.80 -15.42 9.27
C CYS A 110 -0.16 -14.49 10.02
N VAL A 111 -1.16 -13.94 9.34
CA VAL A 111 -2.06 -12.93 9.90
C VAL A 111 -3.52 -13.16 9.53
N THR A 112 -4.41 -12.60 10.35
CA THR A 112 -5.83 -12.54 10.07
C THR A 112 -6.27 -11.08 10.02
N ASN A 113 -6.81 -10.66 8.87
CA ASN A 113 -7.33 -9.32 8.71
C ASN A 113 -8.63 -9.14 9.50
N GLN A 114 -8.72 -8.05 10.25
CA GLN A 114 -9.88 -7.70 11.08
C GLN A 114 -10.73 -6.61 10.45
N SER A 115 -10.10 -5.69 9.71
CA SER A 115 -10.76 -4.55 9.07
C SER A 115 -10.01 -4.12 7.83
N ARG A 116 -10.71 -3.45 6.93
CA ARG A 116 -10.11 -2.77 5.77
C ARG A 116 -10.90 -1.53 5.44
N ALA A 117 -10.21 -0.42 5.22
CA ALA A 117 -10.82 0.84 4.82
C ALA A 117 -9.90 1.58 3.85
N GLY A 118 -10.52 2.31 2.92
CA GLY A 118 -9.84 3.21 2.01
C GLY A 118 -10.02 4.66 2.45
N TYR A 119 -8.96 5.46 2.35
CA TYR A 119 -8.98 6.88 2.69
C TYR A 119 -8.37 7.71 1.58
N ILE A 120 -8.84 8.93 1.42
CA ILE A 120 -8.28 9.92 0.51
C ILE A 120 -7.65 11.02 1.37
N THR A 121 -6.38 11.34 1.14
CA THR A 121 -5.72 12.45 1.83
C THR A 121 -6.23 13.79 1.30
N ARG A 122 -6.28 14.83 2.14
CA ARG A 122 -6.68 16.19 1.77
C ARG A 122 -5.64 17.21 2.21
#